data_c56d5e1d35a6155f2479231fea234d89
#
_entry.id   c56d5e1d35a6155f2479231fea234d89
#
_cell.length_a   1.000
_cell.length_b   1.000
_cell.length_c   1.000
_cell.angle_alpha   90.00
_cell.angle_beta   90.00
_cell.angle_gamma   90.00
#
_symmetry.space_group_name_H-M   'P 1'
#
loop_
_entity.id
_entity.type
_entity.pdbx_description
1 polymer ?
#
loop_
_entity_poly.entity_id
_entity_poly.type
_entity_poly.pdbx_seq_one_letter_code
_entity_poly.pdbx_strand_id
1 'polypeptide(L)'
;MNTSPHNDFHTYAIEWTPTHVKFFIDDQLFRSVDNFYADSLYYHQKLMMNIWQPTYDDWVGEFDSNILPVYAFYDWVKYYAYVPNSGNAGTDNNYILLWTDNFDYYDASRWDKANHTWDGNNCDLIYSNVVFEYGYLILCLTNSTNTGYNGDPLYIDLDPTPNQLSVGTPFPNPFNNNVIFPINNITSDYIEYSILDVSGKQIKSEKRMVRNNSNIYWNGTSSAGREVSLSLIHISEPTRPSS
;
A
#
# COMPACT_ATOMS: atom_id res chain seq x y z
N MET A 1 12.40 18.43 0.77
CA MET A 1 11.27 17.61 1.24
C MET A 1 11.44 17.38 2.72
N ASN A 2 10.42 17.70 3.49
CA ASN A 2 10.44 17.50 4.95
C ASN A 2 9.52 16.31 5.29
N THR A 3 9.69 15.21 4.56
CA THR A 3 8.95 13.97 4.78
C THR A 3 9.77 13.09 5.71
N SER A 4 9.28 12.88 6.91
CA SER A 4 9.85 11.91 7.84
C SER A 4 9.24 10.55 7.54
N PRO A 5 10.02 9.55 7.14
CA PRO A 5 9.50 8.21 6.82
C PRO A 5 8.93 7.47 8.03
N HIS A 6 8.97 8.09 9.22
CA HIS A 6 8.42 7.54 10.45
C HIS A 6 6.97 7.93 10.71
N ASN A 7 6.45 8.92 9.98
CA ASN A 7 5.16 9.54 10.32
C ASN A 7 4.03 9.09 9.39
N ASP A 8 4.37 8.51 8.22
CA ASP A 8 3.36 8.14 7.22
C ASP A 8 3.93 7.09 6.24
N PHE A 9 3.05 6.50 5.41
CA PHE A 9 3.47 5.70 4.28
C PHE A 9 3.92 6.59 3.13
N HIS A 10 5.02 6.18 2.49
CA HIS A 10 5.56 6.84 1.31
C HIS A 10 5.72 5.86 0.17
N THR A 11 5.44 6.30 -1.05
CA THR A 11 5.71 5.52 -2.24
C THR A 11 7.17 5.70 -2.67
N TYR A 12 7.91 4.61 -2.73
CA TYR A 12 9.26 4.56 -3.28
C TYR A 12 9.22 3.84 -4.62
N ALA A 13 9.64 4.51 -5.68
CA ALA A 13 9.66 3.91 -7.02
C ALA A 13 11.04 3.99 -7.67
N ILE A 14 11.35 2.97 -8.45
CA ILE A 14 12.56 2.88 -9.26
C ILE A 14 12.15 2.61 -10.71
N GLU A 15 12.53 3.50 -11.61
CA GLU A 15 12.46 3.26 -13.05
C GLU A 15 13.85 2.88 -13.56
N TRP A 16 13.94 1.72 -14.14
CA TRP A 16 15.17 1.23 -14.73
C TRP A 16 14.98 0.96 -16.22
N THR A 17 15.78 1.64 -17.02
CA THR A 17 15.81 1.52 -18.48
C THR A 17 17.23 1.24 -18.95
N PRO A 18 17.45 0.91 -20.22
CA PRO A 18 18.80 0.77 -20.78
C PRO A 18 19.69 2.01 -20.67
N THR A 19 19.10 3.19 -20.50
CA THR A 19 19.84 4.47 -20.54
C THR A 19 19.89 5.20 -19.20
N HIS A 20 19.03 4.86 -18.24
CA HIS A 20 19.00 5.54 -16.95
C HIS A 20 18.32 4.72 -15.86
N VAL A 21 18.63 5.05 -14.62
CA VAL A 21 17.89 4.63 -13.43
C VAL A 21 17.40 5.88 -12.73
N LYS A 22 16.09 5.98 -12.49
CA LYS A 22 15.46 7.08 -11.76
C LYS A 22 14.85 6.58 -10.46
N PHE A 23 14.96 7.39 -9.42
CA PHE A 23 14.42 7.12 -8.10
C PHE A 23 13.38 8.18 -7.77
N PHE A 24 12.22 7.75 -7.29
CA PHE A 24 11.11 8.63 -6.93
C PHE A 24 10.68 8.38 -5.49
N ILE A 25 10.23 9.44 -4.82
CA ILE A 25 9.55 9.40 -3.53
C ILE A 25 8.26 10.20 -3.72
N ASP A 26 7.10 9.59 -3.45
CA ASP A 26 5.78 10.21 -3.62
C ASP A 26 5.62 10.87 -5.00
N ASP A 27 5.92 10.09 -6.05
CA ASP A 27 5.89 10.51 -7.45
C ASP A 27 6.85 11.66 -7.84
N GLN A 28 7.67 12.13 -6.89
CA GLN A 28 8.64 13.18 -7.17
C GLN A 28 10.02 12.58 -7.46
N LEU A 29 10.61 12.99 -8.58
CA LEU A 29 11.95 12.56 -8.96
C LEU A 29 12.98 13.03 -7.92
N PHE A 30 13.56 12.08 -7.20
CA PHE A 30 14.58 12.32 -6.19
C PHE A 30 15.99 12.30 -6.78
N ARG A 31 16.26 11.32 -7.67
CA ARG A 31 17.58 11.13 -8.29
C ARG A 31 17.45 10.49 -9.66
N SER A 32 18.28 10.93 -10.60
CA SER A 32 18.50 10.27 -11.88
C SER A 32 19.99 9.90 -12.01
N VAL A 33 20.25 8.70 -12.52
CA VAL A 33 21.58 8.19 -12.82
C VAL A 33 21.57 7.73 -14.27
N ASP A 34 22.31 8.43 -15.12
CA ASP A 34 22.28 8.23 -16.57
C ASP A 34 23.47 7.39 -17.06
N ASN A 35 23.30 6.81 -18.23
CA ASN A 35 24.30 6.19 -19.10
C ASN A 35 25.20 5.14 -18.44
N PHE A 36 26.45 5.47 -18.10
CA PHE A 36 27.52 4.52 -17.78
C PHE A 36 27.14 3.45 -16.74
N TYR A 37 26.40 3.85 -15.71
CA TYR A 37 25.97 2.89 -14.66
C TYR A 37 24.76 2.07 -15.12
N ALA A 38 23.82 2.65 -15.86
CA ALA A 38 22.67 1.95 -16.39
C ALA A 38 23.06 0.86 -17.38
N ASP A 39 24.00 1.15 -18.28
CA ASP A 39 24.56 0.18 -19.24
C ASP A 39 25.22 -1.03 -18.59
N SER A 40 25.66 -0.90 -17.33
CA SER A 40 26.29 -1.98 -16.57
C SER A 40 25.29 -2.90 -15.87
N LEU A 41 24.01 -2.52 -15.82
CA LEU A 41 22.93 -3.25 -15.14
C LEU A 41 22.20 -4.20 -16.09
N TYR A 42 22.91 -5.17 -16.66
CA TYR A 42 22.35 -6.13 -17.64
C TYR A 42 21.95 -7.49 -17.03
N TYR A 43 22.22 -7.71 -15.75
CA TYR A 43 21.76 -8.89 -15.04
C TYR A 43 20.39 -8.68 -14.39
N HIS A 44 19.64 -9.78 -14.27
CA HIS A 44 18.40 -9.75 -13.49
C HIS A 44 18.67 -9.32 -12.05
N GLN A 45 17.82 -8.45 -11.54
CA GLN A 45 17.88 -7.95 -10.18
C GLN A 45 16.81 -8.60 -9.31
N LYS A 46 17.01 -8.58 -8.01
CA LYS A 46 16.02 -8.99 -7.02
C LYS A 46 15.55 -7.78 -6.25
N LEU A 47 14.25 -7.72 -5.97
CA LEU A 47 13.71 -6.81 -4.97
C LEU A 47 13.90 -7.44 -3.59
N MET A 48 14.53 -6.70 -2.69
CA MET A 48 14.72 -7.12 -1.30
C MET A 48 14.15 -6.05 -0.37
N MET A 49 13.41 -6.48 0.63
CA MET A 49 12.91 -5.66 1.72
C MET A 49 13.52 -6.20 3.01
N ASN A 50 14.10 -5.35 3.82
CA ASN A 50 14.72 -5.76 5.08
C ASN A 50 14.62 -4.67 6.14
N ILE A 51 14.74 -5.10 7.40
CA ILE A 51 15.03 -4.27 8.56
C ILE A 51 16.18 -4.94 9.31
N TRP A 52 17.26 -4.22 9.57
CA TRP A 52 18.43 -4.79 10.21
C TRP A 52 19.30 -3.69 10.83
N GLN A 53 20.18 -4.09 11.73
CA GLN A 53 21.14 -3.21 12.39
C GLN A 53 22.57 -3.63 12.03
N PRO A 54 23.37 -2.80 11.36
CA PRO A 54 24.78 -3.07 11.14
C PRO A 54 25.58 -2.88 12.43
N THR A 55 26.77 -3.48 12.43
CA THR A 55 27.74 -3.32 13.53
C THR A 55 28.60 -2.05 13.41
N TYR A 56 28.32 -1.18 12.44
CA TYR A 56 29.09 0.02 12.10
C TYR A 56 28.46 1.27 12.72
N ASP A 57 28.83 1.61 13.95
CA ASP A 57 28.25 2.73 14.70
C ASP A 57 28.51 4.10 14.05
N ASP A 58 29.61 4.25 13.32
CA ASP A 58 29.94 5.45 12.56
C ASP A 58 29.00 5.71 11.37
N TRP A 59 28.28 4.68 10.92
CA TRP A 59 27.29 4.80 9.85
C TRP A 59 25.87 5.06 10.37
N VAL A 60 25.46 4.33 11.41
CA VAL A 60 24.04 4.32 11.87
C VAL A 60 23.87 4.82 13.30
N GLY A 61 24.95 5.11 14.01
CA GLY A 61 24.96 5.43 15.44
C GLY A 61 24.95 4.18 16.33
N GLU A 62 25.20 4.38 17.60
CA GLU A 62 25.20 3.34 18.62
C GLU A 62 23.79 2.73 18.75
N PHE A 63 23.72 1.41 18.77
CA PHE A 63 22.45 0.72 18.87
C PHE A 63 21.88 0.74 20.29
N ASP A 64 20.69 1.30 20.44
CA ASP A 64 19.92 1.26 21.68
C ASP A 64 18.88 0.12 21.66
N SER A 65 19.14 -0.96 22.38
CA SER A 65 18.23 -2.11 22.46
C SER A 65 16.90 -1.79 23.17
N ASN A 66 16.79 -0.65 23.85
CA ASN A 66 15.55 -0.25 24.53
C ASN A 66 14.47 0.21 23.55
N ILE A 67 14.82 0.48 22.28
CA ILE A 67 13.84 0.83 21.24
C ILE A 67 13.07 -0.38 20.71
N LEU A 68 13.56 -1.61 21.00
CA LEU A 68 12.92 -2.82 20.49
C LEU A 68 11.59 -3.09 21.19
N PRO A 69 10.58 -3.61 20.46
CA PRO A 69 10.61 -3.97 19.04
C PRO A 69 10.45 -2.77 18.11
N VAL A 70 11.03 -2.84 16.90
CA VAL A 70 10.83 -1.87 15.81
C VAL A 70 10.26 -2.60 14.59
N TYR A 71 9.36 -1.96 13.88
CA TYR A 71 8.64 -2.54 12.75
C TYR A 71 8.75 -1.68 11.49
N ALA A 72 8.90 -2.32 10.35
CA ALA A 72 8.76 -1.69 9.05
C ALA A 72 7.56 -2.30 8.31
N PHE A 73 6.64 -1.44 7.89
CA PHE A 73 5.40 -1.84 7.24
C PHE A 73 5.47 -1.57 5.75
N TYR A 74 5.02 -2.54 4.96
CA TYR A 74 4.87 -2.42 3.52
C TYR A 74 3.43 -2.75 3.16
N ASP A 75 2.77 -1.78 2.49
CA ASP A 75 1.36 -1.89 2.11
C ASP A 75 1.22 -2.68 0.81
N TRP A 76 2.03 -2.34 -0.18
CA TRP A 76 2.01 -3.03 -1.47
C TRP A 76 3.34 -2.93 -2.20
N VAL A 77 3.52 -3.87 -3.15
CA VAL A 77 4.56 -3.79 -4.18
C VAL A 77 3.91 -3.94 -5.54
N LYS A 78 4.28 -3.07 -6.47
CA LYS A 78 3.87 -3.12 -7.88
C LYS A 78 5.08 -3.29 -8.78
N TYR A 79 5.00 -4.21 -9.71
CA TYR A 79 6.03 -4.42 -10.71
C TYR A 79 5.51 -4.11 -12.09
N TYR A 80 6.28 -3.29 -12.80
CA TYR A 80 5.97 -2.85 -14.14
C TYR A 80 7.04 -3.33 -15.12
N ALA A 81 6.63 -3.80 -16.30
CA ALA A 81 7.55 -4.04 -17.41
C ALA A 81 7.85 -2.74 -18.14
N TYR A 82 9.11 -2.54 -18.50
CA TYR A 82 9.51 -1.47 -19.42
C TYR A 82 9.16 -1.86 -20.86
N VAL A 83 8.24 -1.12 -21.48
CA VAL A 83 7.74 -1.32 -22.84
C VAL A 83 7.74 0.03 -23.55
N PRO A 84 8.87 0.44 -24.14
CA PRO A 84 9.03 1.77 -24.70
C PRO A 84 7.99 2.07 -25.79
N ASN A 85 7.40 3.26 -25.72
CA ASN A 85 6.36 3.78 -26.62
C ASN A 85 5.03 3.00 -26.64
N SER A 86 4.81 2.08 -25.67
CA SER A 86 3.62 1.21 -25.68
C SER A 86 3.05 0.96 -24.29
N GLY A 87 3.52 1.69 -23.28
CA GLY A 87 3.03 1.59 -21.90
C GLY A 87 1.88 2.55 -21.60
N ASN A 88 1.52 2.60 -20.34
CA ASN A 88 0.47 3.49 -19.79
C ASN A 88 0.81 4.03 -18.40
N ALA A 89 2.03 3.81 -17.91
CA ALA A 89 2.51 4.26 -16.62
C ALA A 89 3.97 4.71 -16.68
N GLY A 90 4.42 5.39 -15.63
CA GLY A 90 5.78 5.86 -15.46
C GLY A 90 6.17 6.99 -16.41
N THR A 91 7.47 7.30 -16.49
CA THR A 91 7.98 8.36 -17.37
C THR A 91 7.65 8.04 -18.83
N ASP A 92 7.07 9.00 -19.54
CA ASP A 92 6.67 8.90 -20.95
C ASP A 92 5.73 7.73 -21.26
N ASN A 93 5.00 7.23 -20.27
CA ASN A 93 4.13 6.07 -20.42
C ASN A 93 4.84 4.83 -20.99
N ASN A 94 6.07 4.59 -20.57
CA ASN A 94 6.90 3.50 -21.08
C ASN A 94 6.78 2.19 -20.26
N TYR A 95 5.83 2.11 -19.32
CA TYR A 95 5.71 0.95 -18.43
C TYR A 95 4.28 0.39 -18.43
N ILE A 96 4.17 -0.92 -18.24
CA ILE A 96 2.90 -1.65 -18.10
C ILE A 96 2.92 -2.44 -16.80
N LEU A 97 1.89 -2.28 -15.96
CA LEU A 97 1.72 -3.05 -14.74
C LEU A 97 1.60 -4.54 -15.06
N LEU A 98 2.48 -5.36 -14.50
CA LEU A 98 2.44 -6.81 -14.62
C LEU A 98 1.76 -7.48 -13.42
N TRP A 99 2.09 -7.05 -12.20
CA TRP A 99 1.50 -7.58 -10.99
C TRP A 99 1.54 -6.58 -9.84
N THR A 100 0.63 -6.80 -8.91
CA THR A 100 0.58 -6.14 -7.60
C THR A 100 0.55 -7.21 -6.53
N ASP A 101 1.27 -6.99 -5.44
CA ASP A 101 1.15 -7.74 -4.20
C ASP A 101 0.73 -6.78 -3.10
N ASN A 102 -0.39 -7.04 -2.47
CA ASN A 102 -0.96 -6.25 -1.37
C ASN A 102 -0.70 -6.92 -0.01
N PHE A 103 0.13 -7.96 0.01
CA PHE A 103 0.53 -8.69 1.21
C PHE A 103 -0.60 -9.25 2.06
N ASP A 104 -1.74 -9.56 1.44
CA ASP A 104 -2.87 -10.22 2.12
C ASP A 104 -2.48 -11.60 2.66
N TYR A 105 -1.46 -12.23 2.09
CA TYR A 105 -0.88 -13.50 2.51
C TYR A 105 0.55 -13.65 1.99
N TYR A 106 1.29 -14.61 2.52
CA TYR A 106 2.63 -14.96 2.03
C TYR A 106 2.54 -15.76 0.72
N ASP A 107 2.94 -15.14 -0.38
CA ASP A 107 3.08 -15.81 -1.68
C ASP A 107 4.50 -16.39 -1.84
N ALA A 108 4.67 -17.67 -1.48
CA ALA A 108 5.94 -18.38 -1.59
C ALA A 108 6.40 -18.62 -3.03
N SER A 109 5.57 -18.37 -4.05
CA SER A 109 5.98 -18.42 -5.45
C SER A 109 6.74 -17.16 -5.88
N ARG A 110 6.55 -16.06 -5.14
CA ARG A 110 7.14 -14.74 -5.42
C ARG A 110 8.24 -14.36 -4.43
N TRP A 111 8.06 -14.67 -3.16
CA TRP A 111 8.93 -14.22 -2.07
C TRP A 111 9.59 -15.37 -1.34
N ASP A 112 10.86 -15.17 -1.00
CA ASP A 112 11.58 -15.98 -0.05
C ASP A 112 11.79 -15.22 1.25
N LYS A 113 11.61 -15.88 2.39
CA LYS A 113 11.97 -15.35 3.70
C LYS A 113 13.43 -15.68 4.01
N ALA A 114 14.20 -14.68 4.40
CA ALA A 114 15.57 -14.90 4.83
C ALA A 114 15.63 -15.54 6.23
N ASN A 115 16.60 -16.42 6.44
CA ASN A 115 16.88 -17.05 7.72
C ASN A 115 18.40 -17.29 7.86
N HIS A 116 19.14 -16.21 7.95
CA HIS A 116 20.61 -16.23 8.05
C HIS A 116 21.12 -14.91 8.65
N THR A 117 22.39 -14.88 8.95
CA THR A 117 23.15 -13.68 9.27
C THR A 117 24.42 -13.64 8.44
N TRP A 118 25.18 -12.53 8.54
CA TRP A 118 26.47 -12.35 7.89
C TRP A 118 27.39 -11.50 8.77
N ASP A 119 28.67 -11.48 8.45
CA ASP A 119 29.65 -10.63 9.13
C ASP A 119 29.28 -9.14 8.93
N GLY A 120 29.28 -8.37 10.02
CA GLY A 120 28.84 -6.95 10.02
C GLY A 120 27.34 -6.74 10.24
N ASN A 121 26.56 -7.79 10.44
CA ASN A 121 25.15 -7.71 10.85
C ASN A 121 25.05 -7.95 12.38
N ASN A 122 24.36 -7.05 13.08
CA ASN A 122 24.14 -7.14 14.52
C ASN A 122 22.83 -7.86 14.88
N CYS A 123 22.19 -8.50 13.93
CA CYS A 123 20.98 -9.26 14.14
C CYS A 123 20.92 -10.50 13.23
N ASP A 124 20.08 -11.46 13.60
CA ASP A 124 19.77 -12.63 12.78
C ASP A 124 18.47 -12.38 12.02
N LEU A 125 18.47 -12.64 10.71
CA LEU A 125 17.23 -12.71 9.94
C LEU A 125 16.56 -14.05 10.24
N ILE A 126 15.32 -14.03 10.69
CA ILE A 126 14.56 -15.23 11.06
C ILE A 126 13.15 -15.18 10.45
N TYR A 127 12.60 -16.36 10.15
CA TYR A 127 11.28 -16.48 9.51
C TYR A 127 10.13 -15.84 10.31
N SER A 128 10.18 -15.91 11.64
CA SER A 128 9.16 -15.36 12.53
C SER A 128 9.09 -13.83 12.49
N ASN A 129 10.15 -13.15 12.08
CA ASN A 129 10.22 -11.70 11.96
C ASN A 129 9.74 -11.18 10.60
N VAL A 130 9.16 -12.05 9.76
CA VAL A 130 8.53 -11.70 8.48
C VAL A 130 7.06 -12.09 8.57
N VAL A 131 6.22 -11.13 8.91
CA VAL A 131 4.80 -11.32 9.24
C VAL A 131 3.92 -10.77 8.12
N PHE A 132 2.83 -11.44 7.80
CA PHE A 132 1.80 -11.01 6.84
C PHE A 132 0.48 -10.94 7.61
N GLU A 133 0.12 -9.76 8.04
CA GLU A 133 -1.09 -9.51 8.83
C GLU A 133 -1.71 -8.16 8.48
N TYR A 134 -3.00 -8.06 8.60
CA TYR A 134 -3.79 -6.83 8.36
C TYR A 134 -3.61 -6.23 6.96
N GLY A 135 -3.25 -7.03 5.95
CA GLY A 135 -2.94 -6.54 4.60
C GLY A 135 -1.57 -5.88 4.47
N TYR A 136 -0.64 -6.15 5.38
CA TYR A 136 0.72 -5.64 5.36
C TYR A 136 1.76 -6.76 5.41
N LEU A 137 2.88 -6.55 4.73
CA LEU A 137 4.12 -7.20 5.11
C LEU A 137 4.75 -6.38 6.25
N ILE A 138 4.96 -7.02 7.39
CA ILE A 138 5.56 -6.42 8.58
C ILE A 138 6.92 -7.08 8.80
N LEU A 139 7.99 -6.31 8.66
CA LEU A 139 9.33 -6.74 9.01
C LEU A 139 9.65 -6.27 10.43
N CYS A 140 10.08 -7.21 11.27
CA CYS A 140 10.26 -6.98 12.69
C CYS A 140 11.74 -7.02 13.06
N LEU A 141 12.22 -5.99 13.78
CA LEU A 141 13.49 -6.02 14.50
C LEU A 141 13.16 -6.16 15.99
N THR A 142 13.51 -7.31 16.57
CA THR A 142 13.05 -7.71 17.91
C THR A 142 14.22 -8.25 18.73
N ASN A 143 13.99 -8.41 20.02
CA ASN A 143 14.90 -9.23 20.83
C ASN A 143 14.60 -10.74 20.65
N SER A 144 15.51 -11.60 21.10
CA SER A 144 15.41 -13.05 20.92
C SER A 144 14.25 -13.72 21.70
N THR A 145 13.66 -13.04 22.67
CA THR A 145 12.59 -13.57 23.54
C THR A 145 11.20 -13.19 23.09
N ASN A 146 11.08 -12.22 22.18
CA ASN A 146 9.79 -11.69 21.74
C ASN A 146 9.83 -11.42 20.23
N THR A 147 9.88 -12.49 19.43
CA THR A 147 9.97 -12.43 17.98
C THR A 147 8.60 -12.26 17.31
N GLY A 148 8.61 -11.76 16.09
CA GLY A 148 7.39 -11.52 15.31
C GLY A 148 6.74 -10.17 15.63
N TYR A 149 5.54 -9.97 15.09
CA TYR A 149 4.75 -8.78 15.34
C TYR A 149 3.88 -8.98 16.59
N ASN A 150 4.04 -8.12 17.57
CA ASN A 150 3.30 -8.15 18.84
C ASN A 150 2.61 -6.81 19.12
N GLY A 151 2.52 -5.95 18.11
CA GLY A 151 1.77 -4.69 18.20
C GLY A 151 0.28 -4.91 18.06
N ASP A 152 -0.48 -3.91 18.45
CA ASP A 152 -1.88 -3.84 18.09
C ASP A 152 -2.03 -3.80 16.56
N PRO A 153 -3.18 -4.26 16.01
CA PRO A 153 -3.51 -3.98 14.62
C PRO A 153 -3.21 -2.50 14.36
N LEU A 154 -2.45 -2.21 13.30
CA LEU A 154 -2.10 -0.83 13.00
C LEU A 154 -3.38 0.01 12.91
N TYR A 155 -3.70 0.65 13.99
CA TYR A 155 -4.34 1.93 13.89
C TYR A 155 -3.23 2.87 13.38
N ILE A 156 -3.11 3.02 12.06
CA ILE A 156 -2.49 4.21 11.55
C ILE A 156 -3.39 5.30 12.08
N ASP A 157 -2.90 6.00 13.08
CA ASP A 157 -3.51 7.24 13.54
C ASP A 157 -3.24 8.27 12.42
N LEU A 158 -3.98 8.09 11.32
CA LEU A 158 -4.11 9.08 10.28
C LEU A 158 -4.88 10.21 10.92
N ASP A 159 -4.14 11.05 11.69
CA ASP A 159 -4.68 12.21 12.41
C ASP A 159 -5.70 11.82 13.52
N PRO A 160 -5.64 12.34 14.75
CA PRO A 160 -6.60 12.04 15.81
C PRO A 160 -7.96 12.70 15.53
N THR A 161 -8.51 12.48 14.34
CA THR A 161 -9.91 12.75 14.07
C THR A 161 -10.70 11.54 14.56
N PRO A 162 -11.53 11.70 15.60
CA PRO A 162 -12.19 10.59 16.24
C PRO A 162 -13.09 9.85 15.25
N ASN A 163 -12.82 8.54 15.04
CA ASN A 163 -13.74 7.57 14.44
C ASN A 163 -14.52 8.09 13.21
N GLN A 164 -13.83 8.59 12.19
CA GLN A 164 -14.51 9.00 10.97
C GLN A 164 -14.75 7.78 10.10
N LEU A 165 -16.01 7.52 9.77
CA LEU A 165 -16.43 6.54 8.78
C LEU A 165 -15.66 6.81 7.47
N SER A 166 -14.96 5.82 6.95
CA SER A 166 -14.22 5.95 5.69
C SER A 166 -14.62 4.89 4.68
N VAL A 167 -14.50 5.25 3.40
CA VAL A 167 -14.75 4.36 2.28
C VAL A 167 -13.40 3.98 1.67
N GLY A 168 -13.09 2.69 1.66
CA GLY A 168 -11.88 2.17 1.03
C GLY A 168 -11.93 2.23 -0.50
N THR A 169 -10.83 1.91 -1.15
CA THR A 169 -10.72 1.91 -2.61
C THR A 169 -11.71 0.93 -3.23
N PRO A 170 -12.59 1.39 -4.15
CA PRO A 170 -13.53 0.50 -4.83
C PRO A 170 -12.83 -0.52 -5.69
N PHE A 171 -13.32 -1.77 -5.67
CA PHE A 171 -12.79 -2.83 -6.54
C PHE A 171 -13.91 -3.74 -7.09
N PRO A 172 -13.73 -4.32 -8.30
CA PRO A 172 -12.70 -3.99 -9.27
C PRO A 172 -12.86 -2.57 -9.82
N ASN A 173 -11.74 -1.94 -10.18
CA ASN A 173 -11.75 -0.65 -10.86
C ASN A 173 -10.72 -0.68 -12.01
N PRO A 174 -11.11 -0.55 -13.30
CA PRO A 174 -12.48 -0.35 -13.78
C PRO A 174 -13.42 -1.51 -13.46
N PHE A 175 -14.67 -1.20 -13.14
CA PHE A 175 -15.64 -2.24 -12.85
C PHE A 175 -16.50 -2.65 -14.07
N ASN A 176 -16.94 -3.91 -14.06
CA ASN A 176 -17.87 -4.43 -15.04
C ASN A 176 -18.99 -5.15 -14.28
N ASN A 177 -20.18 -4.60 -14.33
CA ASN A 177 -21.43 -5.03 -13.69
C ASN A 177 -21.48 -4.95 -12.15
N ASN A 178 -20.39 -5.06 -11.42
CA ASN A 178 -20.41 -5.00 -9.96
C ASN A 178 -19.16 -4.29 -9.43
N VAL A 179 -19.33 -3.47 -8.40
CA VAL A 179 -18.24 -2.84 -7.64
C VAL A 179 -18.50 -2.98 -6.16
N ILE A 180 -17.46 -3.17 -5.41
CA ILE A 180 -17.45 -3.28 -3.95
C ILE A 180 -16.77 -2.05 -3.38
N PHE A 181 -17.42 -1.42 -2.39
CA PHE A 181 -16.87 -0.32 -1.62
C PHE A 181 -16.66 -0.82 -0.20
N PRO A 182 -15.42 -1.05 0.24
CA PRO A 182 -15.10 -1.38 1.63
C PRO A 182 -15.46 -0.20 2.53
N ILE A 183 -16.14 -0.45 3.64
CA ILE A 183 -16.48 0.57 4.63
C ILE A 183 -15.73 0.27 5.91
N ASN A 184 -14.94 1.24 6.37
CA ASN A 184 -14.11 1.13 7.55
C ASN A 184 -14.62 2.07 8.67
N ASN A 185 -14.26 1.76 9.91
CA ASN A 185 -14.58 2.57 11.08
C ASN A 185 -16.08 2.82 11.28
N ILE A 186 -16.87 1.77 11.14
CA ILE A 186 -18.32 1.83 11.36
C ILE A 186 -18.60 1.94 12.86
N THR A 187 -19.07 3.10 13.29
CA THR A 187 -19.46 3.39 14.69
C THR A 187 -20.97 3.39 14.92
N SER A 188 -21.74 3.13 13.86
CA SER A 188 -23.21 3.16 13.87
C SER A 188 -23.77 1.86 13.33
N ASP A 189 -24.96 1.46 13.79
CA ASP A 189 -25.69 0.31 13.28
C ASP A 189 -26.22 0.52 11.84
N TYR A 190 -26.21 1.75 11.36
CA TYR A 190 -26.71 2.13 10.04
C TYR A 190 -25.76 3.10 9.35
N ILE A 191 -25.61 2.91 8.03
CA ILE A 191 -25.03 3.90 7.14
C ILE A 191 -26.08 4.32 6.11
N GLU A 192 -26.01 5.57 5.68
CA GLU A 192 -26.73 6.10 4.54
C GLU A 192 -25.73 6.54 3.50
N TYR A 193 -25.89 6.06 2.27
CA TYR A 193 -24.98 6.39 1.17
C TYR A 193 -25.73 6.77 -0.09
N SER A 194 -25.09 7.59 -0.92
CA SER A 194 -25.59 7.97 -2.23
C SER A 194 -24.55 7.74 -3.30
N ILE A 195 -24.98 7.27 -4.45
CA ILE A 195 -24.17 7.17 -5.67
C ILE A 195 -24.60 8.28 -6.60
N LEU A 196 -23.65 9.10 -7.02
CA LEU A 196 -23.86 10.25 -7.86
C LEU A 196 -23.20 10.06 -9.23
N ASP A 197 -23.72 10.63 -10.28
CA ASP A 197 -23.03 10.77 -11.56
C ASP A 197 -22.02 11.94 -11.51
N VAL A 198 -21.24 12.10 -12.58
CA VAL A 198 -20.22 13.16 -12.68
C VAL A 198 -20.79 14.58 -12.65
N SER A 199 -22.08 14.74 -12.86
CA SER A 199 -22.78 16.02 -12.76
C SER A 199 -23.30 16.29 -11.34
N GLY A 200 -23.10 15.35 -10.39
CA GLY A 200 -23.62 15.41 -9.03
C GLY A 200 -25.09 14.97 -8.90
N LYS A 201 -25.68 14.42 -9.95
CA LYS A 201 -27.05 13.93 -9.90
C LYS A 201 -27.08 12.57 -9.20
N GLN A 202 -27.97 12.43 -8.21
CA GLN A 202 -28.16 11.19 -7.47
C GLN A 202 -28.72 10.07 -8.35
N ILE A 203 -27.96 8.97 -8.45
CA ILE A 203 -28.34 7.75 -9.17
C ILE A 203 -29.03 6.77 -8.22
N LYS A 204 -28.45 6.60 -7.03
CA LYS A 204 -28.93 5.67 -6.00
C LYS A 204 -28.72 6.26 -4.62
N SER A 205 -29.66 6.03 -3.72
CA SER A 205 -29.50 6.27 -2.28
C SER A 205 -30.09 5.08 -1.53
N GLU A 206 -29.41 4.68 -0.46
CA GLU A 206 -29.84 3.57 0.37
C GLU A 206 -29.39 3.79 1.81
N LYS A 207 -30.27 3.44 2.76
CA LYS A 207 -29.95 3.31 4.17
C LYS A 207 -29.88 1.85 4.53
N ARG A 208 -28.74 1.40 5.05
CA ARG A 208 -28.49 -0.01 5.30
C ARG A 208 -27.95 -0.25 6.71
N MET A 209 -28.42 -1.33 7.35
CA MET A 209 -27.81 -1.84 8.56
C MET A 209 -26.43 -2.41 8.25
N VAL A 210 -25.43 -2.06 9.04
CA VAL A 210 -24.04 -2.47 8.87
C VAL A 210 -23.48 -3.01 10.18
N ARG A 211 -22.50 -3.87 10.08
CA ARG A 211 -21.68 -4.34 11.21
C ARG A 211 -20.21 -4.08 10.85
N ASN A 212 -19.35 -4.15 11.82
CA ASN A 212 -17.90 -3.95 11.60
C ASN A 212 -17.41 -4.68 10.33
N ASN A 213 -16.67 -3.96 9.47
CA ASN A 213 -16.14 -4.42 8.19
C ASN A 213 -17.21 -4.83 7.17
N SER A 214 -18.21 -4.00 6.98
CA SER A 214 -19.23 -4.20 5.94
C SER A 214 -18.77 -3.64 4.61
N ASN A 215 -19.19 -4.30 3.51
CA ASN A 215 -18.98 -3.82 2.15
C ASN A 215 -20.31 -3.33 1.56
N ILE A 216 -20.27 -2.24 0.80
CA ILE A 216 -21.37 -1.83 -0.07
C ILE A 216 -21.16 -2.48 -1.43
N TYR A 217 -22.19 -3.16 -1.95
CA TYR A 217 -22.19 -3.76 -3.28
C TYR A 217 -23.10 -2.94 -4.19
N TRP A 218 -22.60 -2.57 -5.34
CA TRP A 218 -23.39 -1.91 -6.35
C TRP A 218 -23.25 -2.61 -7.71
N ASN A 219 -24.38 -2.88 -8.34
CA ASN A 219 -24.48 -3.63 -9.59
C ASN A 219 -24.69 -2.74 -10.82
N GLY A 220 -24.30 -1.48 -10.76
CA GLY A 220 -24.46 -0.56 -11.89
C GLY A 220 -25.89 -0.11 -12.18
N THR A 221 -26.84 -0.31 -11.24
CA THR A 221 -28.24 0.10 -11.45
C THR A 221 -28.64 1.31 -10.60
N SER A 222 -29.55 2.14 -11.11
CA SER A 222 -30.20 3.20 -10.36
C SER A 222 -31.20 2.68 -9.32
N SER A 223 -31.71 3.57 -8.45
CA SER A 223 -32.81 3.22 -7.51
C SER A 223 -34.07 2.70 -8.20
N ALA A 224 -34.27 3.02 -9.49
CA ALA A 224 -35.37 2.51 -10.31
C ALA A 224 -35.05 1.18 -11.02
N GLY A 225 -33.89 0.56 -10.72
CA GLY A 225 -33.46 -0.70 -11.33
C GLY A 225 -32.98 -0.58 -12.80
N ARG A 226 -32.75 0.63 -13.30
CA ARG A 226 -32.26 0.85 -14.66
C ARG A 226 -30.74 0.83 -14.67
N GLU A 227 -30.13 0.18 -15.67
CA GLU A 227 -28.71 0.22 -15.91
C GLU A 227 -28.22 1.68 -16.12
N VAL A 228 -27.09 1.99 -15.54
CA VAL A 228 -26.48 3.32 -15.64
C VAL A 228 -25.25 3.21 -16.54
N SER A 229 -25.14 4.13 -17.50
CA SER A 229 -23.95 4.21 -18.37
C SER A 229 -22.71 4.54 -17.55
N LEU A 230 -21.68 3.72 -17.71
CA LEU A 230 -20.42 3.77 -16.93
C LEU A 230 -19.47 4.85 -17.45
N SER A 231 -19.82 6.11 -17.37
CA SER A 231 -18.86 7.18 -17.49
C SER A 231 -18.53 7.73 -16.10
N LEU A 232 -17.30 7.62 -15.68
CA LEU A 232 -16.68 8.11 -14.44
C LEU A 232 -17.67 8.43 -13.30
N ILE A 233 -17.61 7.66 -12.23
CA ILE A 233 -18.43 7.86 -11.02
C ILE A 233 -17.55 8.49 -9.95
N HIS A 234 -17.98 9.61 -9.40
CA HIS A 234 -17.39 10.23 -8.23
C HIS A 234 -18.19 9.83 -6.98
N ILE A 235 -17.50 9.48 -5.90
CA ILE A 235 -18.13 9.11 -4.62
C ILE A 235 -17.80 10.22 -3.65
N SER A 236 -18.83 10.84 -3.07
CA SER A 236 -18.66 11.77 -1.96
C SER A 236 -18.91 11.06 -0.64
N GLU A 237 -18.12 11.41 0.38
CA GLU A 237 -18.26 10.87 1.73
C GLU A 237 -19.64 11.14 2.33
N PRO A 238 -20.17 10.20 3.15
CA PRO A 238 -21.44 10.38 3.82
C PRO A 238 -21.34 11.50 4.88
N THR A 239 -22.21 12.50 4.77
CA THR A 239 -22.35 13.55 5.79
C THR A 239 -23.10 12.99 7.01
N ARG A 240 -22.60 13.26 8.23
CA ARG A 240 -23.34 13.01 9.47
C ARG A 240 -24.66 13.77 9.46
N PRO A 241 -25.79 13.17 9.88
CA PRO A 241 -26.94 13.94 10.24
C PRO A 241 -26.58 14.83 11.44
N SER A 242 -26.78 16.13 11.32
CA SER A 242 -26.73 17.03 12.46
C SER A 242 -27.82 16.65 13.47
N SER A 243 -27.39 16.37 14.70
CA SER A 243 -28.25 16.16 15.88
C SER A 243 -29.15 17.35 16.15
#